data_aa17eeddc6a32303b125ecbe47e7882d
#
_entry.id   aa17eeddc6a32303b125ecbe47e7882d
#
_cell.length_a   1.000
_cell.length_b   1.000
_cell.length_c   1.000
_cell.angle_alpha   90.00
_cell.angle_beta   90.00
_cell.angle_gamma   90.00
#
_symmetry.space_group_name_H-M   'P 1'
#
loop_
_entity.id
_entity.type
_entity.pdbx_description
1 polymer ?
#
loop_
_entity_poly.entity_id
_entity_poly.type
_entity_poly.pdbx_seq_one_letter_code
_entity_poly.pdbx_strand_id
1 'polypeptide(L)'
;MKPAFFAALASAFLVTGQAMAAPPSPTVSGFWQQADDDGHVGAWFYFVLRDGVYEGRLVKMFKPPGDEAPISTCSKCEGDQKDAPMMGLTIIKGMHRNGTKYDEGSILDPRDGTVYHAQMELAPDGQKLSVRGYVGVPLLGKTQVWTRLPDDAIAPADLPKESLGPDAAPPPTPAPAKTAAVKPPKGQKPPAIPK
;
A
#
# COMPACT_ATOMS: atom_id res chain seq x y z
N MET A 1 -34.03 75.12 15.33
CA MET A 1 -34.08 73.75 15.83
C MET A 1 -33.81 72.84 14.59
N LYS A 2 -32.60 72.25 14.50
CA LYS A 2 -32.20 71.31 13.40
C LYS A 2 -32.03 69.92 14.03
N PRO A 3 -32.70 68.89 13.56
CA PRO A 3 -32.41 67.54 14.02
C PRO A 3 -31.15 66.96 13.32
N ALA A 4 -30.23 66.39 14.12
CA ALA A 4 -29.05 65.67 13.67
C ALA A 4 -29.45 64.23 13.34
N PHE A 5 -29.17 63.79 12.11
CA PHE A 5 -29.28 62.39 11.69
C PHE A 5 -27.99 61.64 12.03
N PHE A 6 -28.07 60.68 12.92
CA PHE A 6 -27.01 59.70 13.16
C PHE A 6 -27.15 58.56 12.18
N ALA A 7 -26.18 58.45 11.24
CA ALA A 7 -26.07 57.28 10.37
C ALA A 7 -25.26 56.17 11.08
N ALA A 8 -25.92 55.08 11.43
CA ALA A 8 -25.26 53.89 11.97
C ALA A 8 -24.68 53.05 10.81
N LEU A 9 -23.36 52.97 10.70
CA LEU A 9 -22.69 52.03 9.80
C LEU A 9 -22.72 50.64 10.43
N ALA A 10 -23.49 49.71 9.86
CA ALA A 10 -23.47 48.30 10.18
C ALA A 10 -22.34 47.63 9.36
N SER A 11 -21.23 47.31 10.01
CA SER A 11 -20.15 46.53 9.41
C SER A 11 -20.51 45.05 9.39
N ALA A 12 -20.84 44.49 8.20
CA ALA A 12 -21.09 43.08 8.02
C ALA A 12 -19.72 42.36 7.93
N PHE A 13 -19.38 41.55 8.94
CA PHE A 13 -18.24 40.65 8.92
C PHE A 13 -18.62 39.43 8.06
N LEU A 14 -18.04 39.33 6.84
CA LEU A 14 -18.09 38.14 6.02
C LEU A 14 -17.10 37.09 6.61
N VAL A 15 -17.62 36.11 7.34
CA VAL A 15 -16.85 34.93 7.76
C VAL A 15 -16.73 34.03 6.56
N THR A 16 -15.58 34.09 5.88
CA THR A 16 -15.20 33.13 4.84
C THR A 16 -14.85 31.81 5.51
N GLY A 17 -15.80 30.86 5.55
CA GLY A 17 -15.55 29.50 5.96
C GLY A 17 -14.61 28.82 4.98
N GLN A 18 -13.38 28.56 5.38
CA GLN A 18 -12.47 27.71 4.62
C GLN A 18 -12.96 26.26 4.71
N ALA A 19 -13.48 25.74 3.61
CA ALA A 19 -13.77 24.30 3.48
C ALA A 19 -12.44 23.55 3.55
N MET A 20 -12.17 22.88 4.68
CA MET A 20 -11.04 21.94 4.78
C MET A 20 -11.34 20.77 3.86
N ALA A 21 -10.53 20.59 2.81
CA ALA A 21 -10.60 19.42 1.97
C ALA A 21 -10.37 18.16 2.83
N ALA A 22 -11.25 17.16 2.72
CA ALA A 22 -11.08 15.89 3.39
C ALA A 22 -9.74 15.26 2.92
N PRO A 23 -9.00 14.57 3.81
CA PRO A 23 -7.78 13.87 3.40
C PRO A 23 -8.09 12.87 2.29
N PRO A 24 -7.20 12.69 1.32
CA PRO A 24 -7.41 11.74 0.24
C PRO A 24 -7.60 10.33 0.81
N SER A 25 -8.58 9.60 0.26
CA SER A 25 -8.84 8.22 0.66
C SER A 25 -7.63 7.34 0.37
N PRO A 26 -7.25 6.42 1.27
CA PRO A 26 -6.11 5.54 1.06
C PRO A 26 -6.27 4.72 -0.22
N THR A 27 -5.15 4.41 -0.87
CA THR A 27 -5.09 3.56 -2.07
C THR A 27 -4.20 2.35 -1.81
N VAL A 28 -4.19 1.39 -2.74
CA VAL A 28 -3.26 0.25 -2.68
C VAL A 28 -1.83 0.63 -3.07
N SER A 29 -1.58 1.81 -3.62
CA SER A 29 -0.21 2.23 -3.97
C SER A 29 0.73 2.11 -2.78
N GLY A 30 1.99 1.72 -3.03
CA GLY A 30 3.01 1.51 -2.01
C GLY A 30 3.37 0.05 -1.77
N PHE A 31 4.08 -0.21 -0.68
CA PHE A 31 4.65 -1.53 -0.37
C PHE A 31 3.73 -2.39 0.46
N TRP A 32 3.71 -3.69 0.13
CA TRP A 32 2.89 -4.69 0.79
C TRP A 32 3.67 -5.96 1.06
N GLN A 33 3.49 -6.53 2.24
CA GLN A 33 4.03 -7.81 2.65
C GLN A 33 2.98 -8.90 2.54
N GLN A 34 3.30 -9.94 1.79
CA GLN A 34 2.55 -11.19 1.76
C GLN A 34 3.19 -12.16 2.73
N ALA A 35 2.39 -12.81 3.56
CA ALA A 35 2.77 -13.93 4.39
C ALA A 35 1.84 -15.13 4.14
N ASP A 36 2.33 -16.32 4.42
CA ASP A 36 1.52 -17.54 4.41
C ASP A 36 0.63 -17.64 5.67
N ASP A 37 -0.13 -18.73 5.77
CA ASP A 37 -1.05 -18.98 6.89
C ASP A 37 -0.30 -19.23 8.22
N ASP A 38 0.97 -19.62 8.16
CA ASP A 38 1.86 -19.84 9.33
C ASP A 38 2.61 -18.55 9.72
N GLY A 39 2.42 -17.46 8.97
CA GLY A 39 3.03 -16.16 9.21
C GLY A 39 4.43 -15.99 8.62
N HIS A 40 4.94 -16.95 7.84
CA HIS A 40 6.20 -16.76 7.14
C HIS A 40 6.05 -15.78 5.99
N VAL A 41 6.91 -14.77 5.98
CA VAL A 41 6.94 -13.78 4.91
C VAL A 41 7.48 -14.42 3.63
N GLY A 42 6.65 -14.46 2.59
CA GLY A 42 7.01 -15.01 1.29
C GLY A 42 7.57 -13.96 0.33
N ALA A 43 6.93 -12.79 0.28
CA ALA A 43 7.29 -11.76 -0.68
C ALA A 43 6.85 -10.36 -0.26
N TRP A 44 7.51 -9.34 -0.83
CA TRP A 44 7.05 -7.96 -0.83
C TRP A 44 6.68 -7.53 -2.24
N PHE A 45 5.61 -6.76 -2.33
CA PHE A 45 5.07 -6.22 -3.57
C PHE A 45 5.04 -4.70 -3.52
N TYR A 46 5.21 -4.09 -4.68
CA TYR A 46 5.01 -2.65 -4.86
C TYR A 46 3.85 -2.41 -5.82
N PHE A 47 2.84 -1.70 -5.37
CA PHE A 47 1.70 -1.32 -6.20
C PHE A 47 1.86 0.09 -6.74
N VAL A 48 1.56 0.23 -8.02
CA VAL A 48 1.61 1.50 -8.76
C VAL A 48 0.33 1.65 -9.59
N LEU A 49 -0.15 2.87 -9.70
CA LEU A 49 -1.19 3.23 -10.67
C LEU A 49 -0.51 3.51 -12.02
N ARG A 50 -0.93 2.81 -13.07
CA ARG A 50 -0.45 2.97 -14.44
C ARG A 50 -1.63 2.90 -15.39
N ASP A 51 -1.74 3.87 -16.31
CA ASP A 51 -2.81 3.91 -17.32
C ASP A 51 -4.23 3.71 -16.75
N GLY A 52 -4.48 4.24 -15.55
CA GLY A 52 -5.79 4.16 -14.89
C GLY A 52 -6.07 2.86 -14.14
N VAL A 53 -5.17 1.88 -14.17
CA VAL A 53 -5.29 0.60 -13.44
C VAL A 53 -4.12 0.41 -12.47
N TYR A 54 -4.33 -0.40 -11.44
CA TYR A 54 -3.29 -0.73 -10.49
C TYR A 54 -2.59 -2.03 -10.88
N GLU A 55 -1.27 -2.02 -10.77
CA GLU A 55 -0.40 -3.18 -10.94
C GLU A 55 0.40 -3.43 -9.67
N GLY A 56 0.58 -4.70 -9.30
CA GLY A 56 1.41 -5.15 -8.18
C GLY A 56 2.62 -5.93 -8.68
N ARG A 57 3.83 -5.44 -8.38
CA ARG A 57 5.09 -6.03 -8.83
C ARG A 57 5.87 -6.62 -7.67
N LEU A 58 6.50 -7.76 -7.91
CA LEU A 58 7.36 -8.43 -6.95
C LEU A 58 8.66 -7.63 -6.78
N VAL A 59 8.95 -7.18 -5.57
CA VAL A 59 10.13 -6.35 -5.27
C VAL A 59 11.10 -6.98 -4.28
N LYS A 60 10.66 -8.02 -3.55
CA LYS A 60 11.52 -8.81 -2.67
C LYS A 60 10.93 -10.18 -2.45
N MET A 61 11.78 -11.19 -2.40
CA MET A 61 11.42 -12.57 -2.07
C MET A 61 12.18 -13.02 -0.82
N PHE A 62 11.51 -13.82 -0.02
CA PHE A 62 12.10 -14.42 1.18
C PHE A 62 12.11 -15.94 1.01
N LYS A 63 13.16 -16.55 1.50
CA LYS A 63 13.31 -17.99 1.49
C LYS A 63 12.60 -18.58 2.71
N PRO A 64 11.64 -19.51 2.53
CA PRO A 64 11.09 -20.25 3.66
C PRO A 64 12.18 -21.07 4.37
N PRO A 65 12.04 -21.32 5.67
CA PRO A 65 12.96 -22.20 6.38
C PRO A 65 12.98 -23.61 5.76
N GLY A 66 14.17 -24.09 5.42
CA GLY A 66 14.36 -25.44 4.88
C GLY A 66 14.24 -25.61 3.37
N ASP A 67 13.79 -24.58 2.64
CA ASP A 67 13.62 -24.66 1.20
C ASP A 67 14.93 -24.40 0.43
N GLU A 68 14.92 -24.80 -0.85
CA GLU A 68 15.95 -24.44 -1.83
C GLU A 68 15.94 -22.92 -2.09
N ALA A 69 16.93 -22.42 -2.81
CA ALA A 69 16.97 -21.02 -3.19
C ALA A 69 15.69 -20.61 -3.94
N PRO A 70 15.17 -19.38 -3.74
CA PRO A 70 14.02 -18.88 -4.47
C PRO A 70 14.24 -18.97 -5.98
N ILE A 71 13.18 -19.28 -6.73
CA ILE A 71 13.24 -19.27 -8.20
C ILE A 71 13.63 -17.87 -8.68
N SER A 72 14.56 -17.82 -9.64
CA SER A 72 15.08 -16.53 -10.15
C SER A 72 14.32 -16.02 -11.36
N THR A 73 13.65 -16.92 -12.11
CA THR A 73 12.91 -16.59 -13.33
C THR A 73 11.55 -17.30 -13.36
N CYS A 74 10.59 -16.73 -14.05
CA CYS A 74 9.27 -17.35 -14.25
C CYS A 74 9.30 -18.33 -15.44
N SER A 75 9.94 -19.47 -15.28
CA SER A 75 10.12 -20.45 -16.35
C SER A 75 8.83 -21.12 -16.83
N LYS A 76 7.77 -21.08 -16.02
CA LYS A 76 6.45 -21.63 -16.35
C LYS A 76 5.44 -20.58 -16.81
N CYS A 77 5.82 -19.30 -16.80
CA CYS A 77 5.00 -18.23 -17.35
C CYS A 77 4.87 -18.33 -18.88
N GLU A 78 3.88 -17.67 -19.42
CA GLU A 78 3.63 -17.56 -20.86
C GLU A 78 3.79 -16.13 -21.36
N GLY A 79 3.83 -15.96 -22.70
CA GLY A 79 3.97 -14.65 -23.36
C GLY A 79 5.20 -13.89 -22.93
N ASP A 80 5.06 -12.60 -22.72
CA ASP A 80 6.14 -11.65 -22.36
C ASP A 80 6.76 -11.93 -20.99
N GLN A 81 6.10 -12.74 -20.15
CA GLN A 81 6.58 -13.09 -18.81
C GLN A 81 7.34 -14.42 -18.80
N LYS A 82 7.42 -15.11 -19.93
CA LYS A 82 8.21 -16.36 -20.07
C LYS A 82 9.68 -16.09 -19.79
N ASP A 83 10.22 -16.82 -18.84
CA ASP A 83 11.62 -16.71 -18.37
C ASP A 83 12.01 -15.31 -17.86
N ALA A 84 11.02 -14.42 -17.63
CA ALA A 84 11.27 -13.12 -17.06
C ALA A 84 11.85 -13.23 -15.64
N PRO A 85 12.75 -12.30 -15.24
CA PRO A 85 13.24 -12.25 -13.86
C PRO A 85 12.08 -12.13 -12.86
N MET A 86 12.17 -12.88 -11.75
CA MET A 86 11.16 -12.78 -10.68
C MET A 86 11.10 -11.39 -10.08
N MET A 87 12.27 -10.76 -9.87
CA MET A 87 12.34 -9.39 -9.35
C MET A 87 11.87 -8.40 -10.42
N GLY A 88 10.84 -7.62 -10.09
CA GLY A 88 10.16 -6.71 -11.00
C GLY A 88 8.98 -7.34 -11.76
N LEU A 89 8.77 -8.66 -11.64
CA LEU A 89 7.68 -9.36 -12.33
C LEU A 89 6.32 -8.80 -11.89
N THR A 90 5.46 -8.49 -12.87
CA THR A 90 4.08 -8.07 -12.59
C THR A 90 3.26 -9.30 -12.19
N ILE A 91 2.90 -9.37 -10.91
CA ILE A 91 2.12 -10.48 -10.33
C ILE A 91 0.62 -10.14 -10.35
N ILE A 92 0.26 -8.91 -10.03
CA ILE A 92 -1.13 -8.43 -10.09
C ILE A 92 -1.22 -7.40 -11.21
N LYS A 93 -2.25 -7.54 -12.07
CA LYS A 93 -2.38 -6.73 -13.28
C LYS A 93 -3.82 -6.29 -13.51
N GLY A 94 -3.99 -5.04 -13.99
CA GLY A 94 -5.24 -4.55 -14.52
C GLY A 94 -6.34 -4.32 -13.50
N MET A 95 -6.00 -3.98 -12.23
CA MET A 95 -6.99 -3.79 -11.18
C MET A 95 -7.66 -2.41 -11.27
N HIS A 96 -8.97 -2.39 -11.50
CA HIS A 96 -9.78 -1.18 -11.49
C HIS A 96 -10.26 -0.85 -10.07
N ARG A 97 -10.11 0.42 -9.66
CA ARG A 97 -10.50 0.87 -8.31
C ARG A 97 -11.97 1.32 -8.30
N ASN A 98 -12.73 0.79 -7.32
CA ASN A 98 -14.07 1.25 -6.97
C ASN A 98 -14.16 1.43 -5.44
N GLY A 99 -13.90 2.65 -4.96
CA GLY A 99 -13.82 2.93 -3.52
C GLY A 99 -12.66 2.22 -2.84
N THR A 100 -12.95 1.28 -1.94
CA THR A 100 -11.98 0.39 -1.28
C THR A 100 -11.75 -0.91 -2.02
N LYS A 101 -12.58 -1.24 -3.03
CA LYS A 101 -12.49 -2.46 -3.83
C LYS A 101 -11.70 -2.24 -5.11
N TYR A 102 -11.06 -3.31 -5.56
CA TYR A 102 -10.30 -3.37 -6.80
C TYR A 102 -10.68 -4.69 -7.47
N ASP A 103 -11.12 -4.64 -8.72
CA ASP A 103 -11.64 -5.80 -9.47
C ASP A 103 -11.23 -5.77 -10.94
N GLU A 104 -11.78 -6.71 -11.72
CA GLU A 104 -11.54 -6.89 -13.16
C GLU A 104 -10.09 -7.19 -13.56
N GLY A 105 -9.21 -7.41 -12.59
CA GLY A 105 -7.81 -7.73 -12.82
C GLY A 105 -7.49 -9.22 -12.72
N SER A 106 -6.19 -9.51 -12.74
CA SER A 106 -5.65 -10.86 -12.65
C SER A 106 -4.47 -10.94 -11.69
N ILE A 107 -4.21 -12.15 -11.18
CA ILE A 107 -3.05 -12.50 -10.37
C ILE A 107 -2.35 -13.74 -10.96
N LEU A 108 -1.05 -13.65 -11.17
CA LEU A 108 -0.18 -14.72 -11.64
C LEU A 108 0.39 -15.50 -10.46
N ASP A 109 0.31 -16.82 -10.49
CA ASP A 109 1.15 -17.70 -9.68
C ASP A 109 2.41 -18.07 -10.46
N PRO A 110 3.58 -17.50 -10.12
CA PRO A 110 4.80 -17.75 -10.90
C PRO A 110 5.40 -19.14 -10.69
N ARG A 111 4.89 -19.91 -9.70
CA ARG A 111 5.37 -21.27 -9.41
C ARG A 111 4.92 -22.28 -10.47
N ASP A 112 3.75 -22.06 -11.06
CA ASP A 112 3.15 -22.91 -12.08
C ASP A 112 2.75 -22.17 -13.37
N GLY A 113 2.83 -20.84 -13.38
CA GLY A 113 2.48 -19.98 -14.52
C GLY A 113 0.97 -19.72 -14.65
N THR A 114 0.15 -20.19 -13.70
CA THR A 114 -1.31 -20.02 -13.77
C THR A 114 -1.71 -18.58 -13.48
N VAL A 115 -2.60 -18.05 -14.33
CA VAL A 115 -3.22 -16.73 -14.15
C VAL A 115 -4.65 -16.92 -13.68
N TYR A 116 -4.97 -16.30 -12.54
CA TYR A 116 -6.29 -16.29 -11.93
C TYR A 116 -6.96 -14.93 -12.12
N HIS A 117 -8.29 -14.87 -12.11
CA HIS A 117 -8.98 -13.61 -11.85
C HIS A 117 -8.65 -13.11 -10.46
N ALA A 118 -8.59 -11.78 -10.29
CA ALA A 118 -8.26 -11.17 -9.01
C ALA A 118 -9.32 -10.17 -8.55
N GLN A 119 -9.57 -10.17 -7.24
CA GLN A 119 -10.27 -9.11 -6.52
C GLN A 119 -9.46 -8.72 -5.31
N MET A 120 -9.46 -7.43 -4.98
CA MET A 120 -8.80 -6.94 -3.77
C MET A 120 -9.73 -5.99 -3.02
N GLU A 121 -9.56 -5.94 -1.70
CA GLU A 121 -10.27 -4.99 -0.84
C GLU A 121 -9.31 -4.40 0.18
N LEU A 122 -9.20 -3.07 0.14
CA LEU A 122 -8.39 -2.30 1.07
C LEU A 122 -9.19 -2.01 2.34
N ALA A 123 -8.64 -2.33 3.50
CA ALA A 123 -9.24 -1.96 4.78
C ALA A 123 -9.35 -0.41 4.90
N PRO A 124 -10.35 0.10 5.62
CA PRO A 124 -10.59 1.55 5.73
C PRO A 124 -9.39 2.35 6.27
N ASP A 125 -8.57 1.73 7.14
CA ASP A 125 -7.34 2.31 7.68
C ASP A 125 -6.16 2.27 6.70
N GLY A 126 -6.32 1.60 5.55
CA GLY A 126 -5.28 1.43 4.54
C GLY A 126 -4.15 0.46 4.92
N GLN A 127 -4.24 -0.27 6.04
CA GLN A 127 -3.14 -1.09 6.57
C GLN A 127 -3.22 -2.57 6.19
N LYS A 128 -4.38 -3.05 5.76
CA LYS A 128 -4.60 -4.43 5.31
C LYS A 128 -5.20 -4.45 3.92
N LEU A 129 -4.73 -5.38 3.10
CA LEU A 129 -5.22 -5.62 1.75
C LEU A 129 -5.62 -7.09 1.63
N SER A 130 -6.91 -7.36 1.48
CA SER A 130 -7.40 -8.69 1.13
C SER A 130 -7.20 -8.90 -0.37
N VAL A 131 -6.44 -9.91 -0.76
CA VAL A 131 -6.19 -10.29 -2.15
C VAL A 131 -6.79 -11.66 -2.40
N ARG A 132 -7.71 -11.75 -3.35
CA ARG A 132 -8.43 -12.99 -3.70
C ARG A 132 -8.17 -13.36 -5.14
N GLY A 133 -7.57 -14.53 -5.35
CA GLY A 133 -7.46 -15.19 -6.66
C GLY A 133 -8.54 -16.24 -6.82
N TYR A 134 -9.15 -16.36 -8.03
CA TYR A 134 -10.21 -17.33 -8.30
C TYR A 134 -10.26 -17.75 -9.76
N VAL A 135 -10.87 -18.92 -10.01
CA VAL A 135 -11.22 -19.42 -11.34
C VAL A 135 -12.75 -19.44 -11.43
N GLY A 136 -13.30 -18.94 -12.53
CA GLY A 136 -14.75 -18.85 -12.75
C GLY A 136 -15.42 -17.82 -11.84
N VAL A 137 -15.89 -18.23 -10.66
CA VAL A 137 -16.61 -17.35 -9.73
C VAL A 137 -15.81 -17.05 -8.46
N PRO A 138 -15.90 -15.83 -7.90
CA PRO A 138 -15.12 -15.45 -6.71
C PRO A 138 -15.33 -16.37 -5.50
N LEU A 139 -16.51 -17.00 -5.37
CA LEU A 139 -16.82 -17.88 -4.24
C LEU A 139 -15.81 -19.04 -4.08
N LEU A 140 -15.26 -19.53 -5.18
CA LEU A 140 -14.32 -20.66 -5.20
C LEU A 140 -12.84 -20.22 -5.06
N GLY A 141 -12.59 -18.94 -4.82
CA GLY A 141 -11.25 -18.39 -4.72
C GLY A 141 -10.58 -18.58 -3.36
N LYS A 142 -9.25 -18.41 -3.32
CA LYS A 142 -8.44 -18.31 -2.10
C LYS A 142 -8.13 -16.84 -1.81
N THR A 143 -8.29 -16.43 -0.53
CA THR A 143 -7.98 -15.08 -0.07
C THR A 143 -6.74 -15.12 0.81
N GLN A 144 -5.86 -14.14 0.60
CA GLN A 144 -4.74 -13.83 1.49
C GLN A 144 -4.89 -12.40 2.00
N VAL A 145 -4.40 -12.12 3.21
CA VAL A 145 -4.40 -10.77 3.78
C VAL A 145 -2.96 -10.27 3.84
N TRP A 146 -2.68 -9.24 3.06
CA TRP A 146 -1.37 -8.61 3.01
C TRP A 146 -1.31 -7.41 3.95
N THR A 147 -0.14 -7.11 4.48
CA THR A 147 0.08 -6.01 5.41
C THR A 147 0.85 -4.89 4.72
N ARG A 148 0.42 -3.65 4.91
CA ARG A 148 1.13 -2.48 4.40
C ARG A 148 2.48 -2.35 5.07
N LEU A 149 3.50 -2.05 4.28
CA LEU A 149 4.82 -1.68 4.75
C LEU A 149 5.00 -0.15 4.70
N PRO A 150 5.98 0.40 5.43
CA PRO A 150 6.36 1.81 5.29
C PRO A 150 6.78 2.14 3.85
N ASP A 151 6.57 3.40 3.44
CA ASP A 151 6.90 3.86 2.08
C ASP A 151 8.41 3.82 1.79
N ASP A 152 9.24 3.76 2.82
CA ASP A 152 10.70 3.63 2.77
C ASP A 152 11.21 2.20 3.00
N ALA A 153 10.32 1.18 2.93
CA ALA A 153 10.68 -0.23 3.15
C ALA A 153 11.81 -0.74 2.22
N ILE A 154 11.89 -0.18 1.01
CA ILE A 154 12.98 -0.40 0.06
C ILE A 154 13.40 0.97 -0.49
N ALA A 155 14.70 1.27 -0.48
CA ALA A 155 15.18 2.50 -1.07
C ALA A 155 14.89 2.54 -2.58
N PRO A 156 14.52 3.68 -3.18
CA PRO A 156 14.20 3.77 -4.62
C PRO A 156 15.31 3.24 -5.54
N ALA A 157 16.57 3.38 -5.12
CA ALA A 157 17.72 2.88 -5.88
C ALA A 157 17.82 1.34 -5.90
N ASP A 158 17.20 0.67 -4.93
CA ASP A 158 17.24 -0.79 -4.77
C ASP A 158 15.99 -1.48 -5.36
N LEU A 159 15.03 -0.68 -5.84
CA LEU A 159 13.87 -1.22 -6.53
C LEU A 159 14.25 -1.72 -7.92
N PRO A 160 13.70 -2.86 -8.36
CA PRO A 160 13.81 -3.27 -9.76
C PRO A 160 13.30 -2.14 -10.66
N LYS A 161 14.08 -1.75 -11.68
CA LYS A 161 13.73 -0.61 -12.55
C LYS A 161 12.36 -0.76 -13.20
N GLU A 162 11.98 -1.98 -13.51
CA GLU A 162 10.70 -2.36 -14.07
C GLU A 162 9.54 -2.08 -13.11
N SER A 163 9.80 -2.03 -11.79
CA SER A 163 8.78 -1.78 -10.77
C SER A 163 8.30 -0.32 -10.76
N LEU A 164 9.16 0.60 -11.15
CA LEU A 164 8.86 2.03 -11.12
C LEU A 164 8.11 2.51 -12.37
N GLY A 165 8.01 1.81 -13.45
CA GLY A 165 7.38 2.28 -14.69
C GLY A 165 7.93 3.62 -15.19
N PRO A 166 7.68 4.00 -16.46
CA PRO A 166 8.21 5.23 -17.03
C PRO A 166 7.67 6.52 -16.37
N ASP A 167 6.52 6.44 -15.71
CA ASP A 167 5.82 7.59 -15.09
C ASP A 167 5.69 7.48 -13.56
N ALA A 168 6.37 6.54 -12.92
CA ALA A 168 6.33 6.43 -11.48
C ALA A 168 7.03 7.65 -10.87
N ALA A 169 6.25 8.59 -10.36
CA ALA A 169 6.76 9.53 -9.38
C ALA A 169 7.38 8.73 -8.23
N PRO A 170 8.56 9.10 -7.72
CA PRO A 170 9.12 8.47 -6.54
C PRO A 170 8.05 8.49 -5.42
N PRO A 171 7.99 7.45 -4.55
CA PRO A 171 7.05 7.45 -3.44
C PRO A 171 7.14 8.80 -2.72
N PRO A 172 6.00 9.37 -2.31
CA PRO A 172 6.02 10.66 -1.61
C PRO A 172 6.97 10.55 -0.44
N THR A 173 7.95 11.45 -0.39
CA THR A 173 8.89 11.55 0.73
C THR A 173 8.06 11.66 2.01
N PRO A 174 8.24 10.78 3.01
CA PRO A 174 7.49 10.85 4.24
C PRO A 174 7.64 12.25 4.82
N ALA A 175 6.53 12.93 5.08
CA ALA A 175 6.57 14.14 5.89
C ALA A 175 7.26 13.78 7.21
N PRO A 176 8.23 14.59 7.71
CA PRO A 176 8.95 14.26 8.92
C PRO A 176 7.95 13.99 10.03
N ALA A 177 7.97 12.77 10.56
CA ALA A 177 7.13 12.37 11.68
C ALA A 177 7.43 13.39 12.79
N LYS A 178 6.41 14.17 13.18
CA LYS A 178 6.49 15.00 14.38
C LYS A 178 6.74 14.06 15.54
N THR A 179 8.00 13.97 15.95
CA THR A 179 8.41 13.25 17.14
C THR A 179 7.63 13.85 18.30
N ALA A 180 6.53 13.21 18.69
CA ALA A 180 5.88 13.51 19.93
C ALA A 180 6.89 13.18 21.02
N ALA A 181 7.47 14.22 21.61
CA ALA A 181 8.37 14.12 22.74
C ALA A 181 7.63 13.37 23.87
N VAL A 182 7.94 12.08 24.02
CA VAL A 182 7.50 11.29 25.17
C VAL A 182 8.21 11.86 26.37
N LYS A 183 7.47 12.63 27.18
CA LYS A 183 7.91 13.13 28.48
C LYS A 183 8.19 11.92 29.38
N PRO A 184 9.42 11.76 29.91
CA PRO A 184 9.72 10.62 30.78
C PRO A 184 8.86 10.69 32.05
N PRO A 185 8.36 9.55 32.56
CA PRO A 185 7.62 9.52 33.81
C PRO A 185 8.52 9.90 34.97
N LYS A 186 8.10 10.89 35.78
CA LYS A 186 8.75 11.28 37.01
C LYS A 186 8.60 10.13 38.02
N GLY A 187 9.74 9.63 38.52
CA GLY A 187 9.88 9.08 39.86
C GLY A 187 9.41 7.63 40.07
N GLN A 188 10.28 6.67 39.75
CA GLN A 188 10.30 5.41 40.54
C GLN A 188 11.70 5.24 41.13
N LYS A 189 11.72 5.23 42.45
CA LYS A 189 12.89 4.96 43.30
C LYS A 189 13.28 3.48 43.14
N PRO A 190 14.56 3.13 42.94
CA PRO A 190 14.99 1.73 42.85
C PRO A 190 14.76 0.96 44.17
N PRO A 191 14.37 -0.31 44.12
CA PRO A 191 14.28 -1.13 45.33
C PRO A 191 15.69 -1.44 45.88
N ALA A 192 15.81 -1.35 47.20
CA ALA A 192 17.03 -1.67 47.95
C ALA A 192 17.34 -3.19 47.87
N ILE A 193 18.62 -3.51 47.62
CA ILE A 193 19.16 -4.87 47.65
C ILE A 193 19.36 -5.28 49.11
N PRO A 194 18.81 -6.41 49.62
CA PRO A 194 19.15 -6.92 50.93
C PRO A 194 20.54 -7.59 50.93
N LYS A 195 21.24 -7.39 52.04
CA LYS A 195 22.54 -8.02 52.33
C LYS A 195 22.41 -9.52 52.57
#